data_0611f729652592e9cc92c8349ad34353
#
_entry.id   0611f729652592e9cc92c8349ad34353
#
_cell.length_a   1.000
_cell.length_b   1.000
_cell.length_c   1.000
_cell.angle_alpha   90.00
_cell.angle_beta   90.00
_cell.angle_gamma   90.00
#
_symmetry.space_group_name_H-M   'P 1'
#
loop_
_entity.id
_entity.type
_entity.pdbx_description
1 polymer ?
#
loop_
_entity_poly.entity_id
_entity_poly.type
_entity_poly.pdbx_seq_one_letter_code
_entity_poly.pdbx_strand_id
1 'polypeptide(L)'
;MDAALVTVGDELLAGDTENTNATWLARELTERGVAVKRVLTVPDVEGAIADAVREYADRYDAVVVTGGLGGTPDDLTMDAVAAAFDRSLEENDLARADLERTLKAITDSYPDLNVDIEAEASIPAGARPLINDAGLSPGAVVENVYVFPGIPGEMQRMFEGVADEFAGDVDSRVLYTSEPEANLIERLDAVRNRFGVLVGCYPDRAAGHNRLKLRSEDPGKLDEATAWLREEVRLVDPDADTQVGEAVGEDDSG
;
A
#
# COMPACT_ATOMS: atom_id res chain seq x y z
N MET A 1 3.39 -0.88 -15.18
CA MET A 1 3.60 -1.91 -14.12
C MET A 1 2.27 -2.23 -13.46
N ASP A 2 1.91 -3.52 -13.42
CA ASP A 2 0.73 -4.04 -12.72
C ASP A 2 1.17 -4.72 -11.42
N ALA A 3 0.50 -4.40 -10.29
CA ALA A 3 0.87 -4.95 -8.98
C ALA A 3 -0.31 -5.62 -8.26
N ALA A 4 0.02 -6.57 -7.37
CA ALA A 4 -0.88 -7.15 -6.39
C ALA A 4 -0.38 -6.91 -4.97
N LEU A 5 -1.31 -6.76 -4.03
CA LEU A 5 -1.05 -6.67 -2.60
C LEU A 5 -1.62 -7.90 -1.91
N VAL A 6 -0.83 -8.53 -1.06
CA VAL A 6 -1.23 -9.63 -0.17
C VAL A 6 -0.98 -9.19 1.25
N THR A 7 -2.02 -9.17 2.07
CA THR A 7 -1.91 -8.88 3.50
C THR A 7 -2.18 -10.15 4.28
N VAL A 8 -1.34 -10.46 5.23
CA VAL A 8 -1.39 -11.67 6.03
C VAL A 8 -1.81 -11.29 7.44
N GLY A 9 -2.81 -11.96 7.99
CA GLY A 9 -3.27 -11.75 9.36
C GLY A 9 -4.70 -12.25 9.58
N ASP A 10 -4.88 -13.12 10.54
CA ASP A 10 -6.19 -13.61 11.00
C ASP A 10 -7.01 -12.46 11.62
N GLU A 11 -6.36 -11.49 12.29
CA GLU A 11 -7.00 -10.31 12.89
C GLU A 11 -7.61 -9.38 11.83
N LEU A 12 -7.01 -9.34 10.61
CA LEU A 12 -7.56 -8.61 9.48
C LEU A 12 -8.83 -9.27 8.95
N LEU A 13 -8.83 -10.61 8.88
CA LEU A 13 -10.00 -11.40 8.45
C LEU A 13 -11.13 -11.36 9.47
N ALA A 14 -10.79 -11.34 10.76
CA ALA A 14 -11.76 -11.22 11.85
C ALA A 14 -12.37 -9.80 11.96
N GLY A 15 -11.71 -8.81 11.37
CA GLY A 15 -12.11 -7.40 11.47
C GLY A 15 -11.70 -6.76 12.80
N ASP A 16 -10.79 -7.38 13.53
CA ASP A 16 -10.25 -6.85 14.79
C ASP A 16 -9.26 -5.69 14.54
N THR A 17 -8.63 -5.71 13.35
CA THR A 17 -7.68 -4.68 12.90
C THR A 17 -8.06 -4.19 11.50
N GLU A 18 -8.00 -2.87 11.27
CA GLU A 18 -8.17 -2.28 9.94
C GLU A 18 -6.95 -2.53 9.07
N ASN A 19 -7.16 -2.91 7.81
CA ASN A 19 -6.08 -3.12 6.83
C ASN A 19 -5.54 -1.78 6.30
N THR A 20 -4.85 -1.04 7.17
CA THR A 20 -4.26 0.26 6.85
C THR A 20 -3.04 0.13 5.93
N ASN A 21 -2.29 -0.98 6.02
CA ASN A 21 -1.15 -1.26 5.17
C ASN A 21 -1.55 -1.36 3.69
N ALA A 22 -2.58 -2.14 3.37
CA ALA A 22 -3.06 -2.24 1.99
C ALA A 22 -3.54 -0.89 1.46
N THR A 23 -4.22 -0.10 2.28
CA THR A 23 -4.70 1.23 1.89
C THR A 23 -3.55 2.18 1.58
N TRP A 24 -2.52 2.19 2.42
CA TRP A 24 -1.34 3.04 2.26
C TRP A 24 -0.52 2.61 1.03
N LEU A 25 -0.17 1.31 0.92
CA LEU A 25 0.57 0.76 -0.21
C LEU A 25 -0.14 1.01 -1.55
N ALA A 26 -1.47 0.79 -1.61
CA ALA A 26 -2.23 1.04 -2.82
C ALA A 26 -2.19 2.52 -3.25
N ARG A 27 -2.14 3.45 -2.29
CA ARG A 27 -1.97 4.89 -2.57
C ARG A 27 -0.58 5.17 -3.11
N GLU A 28 0.46 4.73 -2.40
CA GLU A 28 1.86 4.96 -2.77
C GLU A 28 2.19 4.40 -4.17
N LEU A 29 1.78 3.18 -4.44
CA LEU A 29 1.95 2.55 -5.75
C LEU A 29 1.20 3.30 -6.85
N THR A 30 -0.05 3.71 -6.58
CA THR A 30 -0.85 4.47 -7.55
C THR A 30 -0.25 5.85 -7.84
N GLU A 31 0.35 6.52 -6.85
CA GLU A 31 1.02 7.81 -7.03
C GLU A 31 2.30 7.69 -7.87
N ARG A 32 2.89 6.51 -7.92
CA ARG A 32 4.03 6.16 -8.78
C ARG A 32 3.61 5.62 -10.16
N GLY A 33 2.33 5.70 -10.50
CA GLY A 33 1.81 5.25 -11.78
C GLY A 33 1.63 3.73 -11.90
N VAL A 34 1.78 2.99 -10.80
CA VAL A 34 1.58 1.53 -10.76
C VAL A 34 0.09 1.22 -10.68
N ALA A 35 -0.37 0.26 -11.49
CA ALA A 35 -1.75 -0.17 -11.47
C ALA A 35 -1.96 -1.32 -10.46
N VAL A 36 -2.44 -1.01 -9.26
CA VAL A 36 -2.83 -2.05 -8.30
C VAL A 36 -4.08 -2.79 -8.81
N LYS A 37 -3.91 -4.05 -9.17
CA LYS A 37 -4.96 -4.90 -9.76
C LYS A 37 -5.67 -5.78 -8.74
N ARG A 38 -5.02 -6.13 -7.63
CA ARG A 38 -5.56 -6.97 -6.56
C ARG A 38 -5.10 -6.50 -5.19
N VAL A 39 -5.99 -6.64 -4.25
CA VAL A 39 -5.69 -6.62 -2.82
C VAL A 39 -6.36 -7.85 -2.24
N LEU A 40 -5.59 -8.71 -1.60
CA LEU A 40 -6.05 -9.95 -0.99
C LEU A 40 -5.58 -10.00 0.45
N THR A 41 -6.48 -10.38 1.36
CA THR A 41 -6.12 -10.74 2.73
C THR A 41 -6.20 -12.26 2.85
N VAL A 42 -5.16 -12.87 3.40
CA VAL A 42 -5.06 -14.31 3.65
C VAL A 42 -4.84 -14.59 5.14
N PRO A 43 -5.28 -15.76 5.64
CA PRO A 43 -5.01 -16.18 7.01
C PRO A 43 -3.51 -16.46 7.23
N ASP A 44 -3.10 -16.56 8.49
CA ASP A 44 -1.78 -17.01 8.93
C ASP A 44 -1.62 -18.52 8.74
N VAL A 45 -1.70 -18.95 7.48
CA VAL A 45 -1.58 -20.35 7.06
C VAL A 45 -0.60 -20.43 5.90
N GLU A 46 0.52 -21.14 6.10
CA GLU A 46 1.62 -21.23 5.12
C GLU A 46 1.13 -21.56 3.70
N GLY A 47 0.28 -22.59 3.54
CA GLY A 47 -0.23 -22.98 2.24
C GLY A 47 -1.08 -21.90 1.55
N ALA A 48 -1.89 -21.16 2.32
CA ALA A 48 -2.73 -20.09 1.78
C ALA A 48 -1.88 -18.92 1.30
N ILE A 49 -0.85 -18.56 2.06
CA ILE A 49 0.09 -17.50 1.70
C ILE A 49 0.90 -17.92 0.47
N ALA A 50 1.47 -19.14 0.48
CA ALA A 50 2.30 -19.65 -0.62
C ALA A 50 1.52 -19.73 -1.94
N ASP A 51 0.27 -20.21 -1.91
CA ASP A 51 -0.58 -20.28 -3.10
C ASP A 51 -0.90 -18.89 -3.68
N ALA A 52 -1.22 -17.92 -2.81
CA ALA A 52 -1.47 -16.55 -3.23
C ALA A 52 -0.21 -15.90 -3.82
N VAL A 53 0.94 -16.07 -3.18
CA VAL A 53 2.22 -15.54 -3.64
C VAL A 53 2.58 -16.14 -5.00
N ARG A 54 2.50 -17.46 -5.16
CA ARG A 54 2.81 -18.16 -6.43
C ARG A 54 1.89 -17.68 -7.56
N GLU A 55 0.57 -17.67 -7.32
CA GLU A 55 -0.39 -17.21 -8.33
C GLU A 55 -0.11 -15.78 -8.77
N TYR A 56 0.20 -14.88 -7.82
CA TYR A 56 0.34 -13.48 -8.13
C TYR A 56 1.72 -13.14 -8.68
N ALA A 57 2.78 -13.84 -8.28
CA ALA A 57 4.12 -13.69 -8.86
C ALA A 57 4.14 -14.03 -10.37
N ASP A 58 3.40 -15.06 -10.78
CA ASP A 58 3.27 -15.43 -12.19
C ASP A 58 2.43 -14.44 -13.01
N ARG A 59 1.62 -13.62 -12.38
CA ARG A 59 0.55 -12.85 -13.03
C ARG A 59 0.78 -11.36 -13.08
N TYR A 60 1.54 -10.82 -12.15
CA TYR A 60 1.76 -9.39 -11.99
C TYR A 60 3.26 -9.07 -12.04
N ASP A 61 3.57 -7.84 -12.42
CA ASP A 61 4.95 -7.36 -12.50
C ASP A 61 5.59 -7.24 -11.11
N ALA A 62 4.78 -6.96 -10.09
CA ALA A 62 5.21 -6.89 -8.69
C ALA A 62 4.12 -7.41 -7.74
N VAL A 63 4.54 -8.11 -6.68
CA VAL A 63 3.69 -8.53 -5.57
C VAL A 63 4.26 -7.96 -4.28
N VAL A 64 3.43 -7.28 -3.52
CA VAL A 64 3.80 -6.77 -2.19
C VAL A 64 3.06 -7.58 -1.14
N VAL A 65 3.81 -8.24 -0.26
CA VAL A 65 3.29 -9.03 0.86
C VAL A 65 3.58 -8.27 2.16
N THR A 66 2.63 -8.18 3.08
CA THR A 66 2.83 -7.54 4.40
C THR A 66 2.11 -8.29 5.50
N GLY A 67 2.79 -8.47 6.62
CA GLY A 67 2.33 -9.22 7.80
C GLY A 67 3.00 -10.58 7.96
N GLY A 68 2.89 -11.17 9.14
CA GLY A 68 3.38 -12.50 9.45
C GLY A 68 4.89 -12.68 9.40
N LEU A 69 5.67 -11.65 9.83
CA LEU A 69 7.14 -11.64 9.85
C LEU A 69 7.74 -11.62 11.28
N GLY A 70 6.94 -11.74 12.30
CA GLY A 70 7.46 -11.79 13.68
C GLY A 70 8.01 -13.18 14.05
N GLY A 71 8.40 -13.31 15.32
CA GLY A 71 8.90 -14.58 15.87
C GLY A 71 7.83 -15.44 16.56
N THR A 72 6.55 -15.18 16.32
CA THR A 72 5.47 -15.98 16.90
C THR A 72 5.12 -17.18 16.00
N PRO A 73 4.55 -18.27 16.53
CA PRO A 73 4.31 -19.47 15.75
C PRO A 73 3.33 -19.33 14.56
N ASP A 74 2.61 -18.23 14.52
CA ASP A 74 1.69 -17.84 13.45
C ASP A 74 2.33 -16.93 12.41
N ASP A 75 3.56 -16.45 12.64
CA ASP A 75 4.34 -15.68 11.68
C ASP A 75 5.00 -16.61 10.64
N LEU A 76 4.27 -16.95 9.57
CA LEU A 76 4.64 -17.98 8.59
C LEU A 76 4.98 -17.41 7.21
N THR A 77 5.03 -16.08 7.07
CA THR A 77 5.14 -15.46 5.74
C THR A 77 6.47 -15.76 5.04
N MET A 78 7.61 -15.77 5.76
CA MET A 78 8.89 -16.12 5.13
C MET A 78 8.96 -17.57 4.69
N ASP A 79 8.45 -18.51 5.51
CA ASP A 79 8.35 -19.92 5.14
C ASP A 79 7.47 -20.12 3.92
N ALA A 80 6.31 -19.48 3.89
CA ALA A 80 5.37 -19.53 2.79
C ALA A 80 5.95 -18.97 1.49
N VAL A 81 6.68 -17.83 1.56
CA VAL A 81 7.34 -17.25 0.39
C VAL A 81 8.47 -18.15 -0.09
N ALA A 82 9.26 -18.73 0.81
CA ALA A 82 10.27 -19.72 0.45
C ALA A 82 9.65 -20.93 -0.26
N ALA A 83 8.56 -21.47 0.29
CA ALA A 83 7.81 -22.59 -0.30
C ALA A 83 7.18 -22.22 -1.66
N ALA A 84 6.73 -20.97 -1.85
CA ALA A 84 6.17 -20.52 -3.14
C ALA A 84 7.17 -20.62 -4.29
N PHE A 85 8.47 -20.50 -4.00
CA PHE A 85 9.56 -20.53 -4.97
C PHE A 85 10.46 -21.77 -4.86
N ASP A 86 10.03 -22.80 -4.13
CA ASP A 86 10.81 -24.03 -3.87
C ASP A 86 12.22 -23.73 -3.32
N ARG A 87 12.33 -22.73 -2.41
CA ARG A 87 13.59 -22.31 -1.77
C ARG A 87 13.62 -22.75 -0.31
N SER A 88 14.82 -22.97 0.23
CA SER A 88 15.04 -23.07 1.68
C SER A 88 15.11 -21.70 2.33
N LEU A 89 14.85 -21.61 3.63
CA LEU A 89 15.27 -20.46 4.42
C LEU A 89 16.75 -20.62 4.76
N GLU A 90 17.50 -19.53 4.64
CA GLU A 90 18.93 -19.47 4.96
C GLU A 90 19.22 -18.19 5.72
N GLU A 91 20.05 -18.30 6.77
CA GLU A 91 20.53 -17.13 7.49
C GLU A 91 21.24 -16.17 6.52
N ASN A 92 20.87 -14.89 6.57
CA ASN A 92 21.45 -13.85 5.74
C ASN A 92 22.34 -12.92 6.58
N ASP A 93 23.59 -12.76 6.21
CA ASP A 93 24.58 -11.96 6.96
C ASP A 93 24.14 -10.50 7.16
N LEU A 94 23.50 -9.88 6.17
CA LEU A 94 23.03 -8.49 6.25
C LEU A 94 21.81 -8.37 7.17
N ALA A 95 20.85 -9.30 7.04
CA ALA A 95 19.69 -9.38 7.92
C ALA A 95 20.13 -9.60 9.37
N ARG A 96 21.07 -10.53 9.61
CA ARG A 96 21.67 -10.77 10.92
C ARG A 96 22.33 -9.52 11.51
N ALA A 97 23.18 -8.87 10.74
CA ALA A 97 23.89 -7.67 11.20
C ALA A 97 22.92 -6.52 11.54
N ASP A 98 21.83 -6.38 10.80
CA ASP A 98 20.78 -5.41 11.07
C ASP A 98 20.05 -5.72 12.38
N LEU A 99 19.60 -6.96 12.53
CA LEU A 99 18.93 -7.46 13.74
C LEU A 99 19.81 -7.29 14.98
N GLU A 100 21.07 -7.70 14.92
CA GLU A 100 22.03 -7.54 16.04
C GLU A 100 22.24 -6.07 16.42
N ARG A 101 22.28 -5.17 15.42
CA ARG A 101 22.37 -3.72 15.64
C ARG A 101 21.12 -3.20 16.36
N THR A 102 19.94 -3.59 15.91
CA THR A 102 18.66 -3.16 16.49
C THR A 102 18.49 -3.72 17.91
N LEU A 103 18.77 -5.00 18.13
CA LEU A 103 18.75 -5.61 19.46
C LEU A 103 19.67 -4.89 20.45
N LYS A 104 20.88 -4.55 20.01
CA LYS A 104 21.82 -3.80 20.84
C LYS A 104 21.30 -2.41 21.22
N ALA A 105 20.59 -1.74 20.30
CA ALA A 105 20.03 -0.41 20.57
C ALA A 105 18.87 -0.44 21.56
N ILE A 106 18.11 -1.54 21.63
CA ILE A 106 16.93 -1.66 22.50
C ILE A 106 17.19 -2.46 23.78
N THR A 107 18.38 -3.05 23.96
CA THR A 107 18.74 -3.91 25.13
C THR A 107 18.47 -3.23 26.46
N ASP A 108 18.75 -1.94 26.61
CA ASP A 108 18.51 -1.20 27.85
C ASP A 108 17.01 -1.04 28.18
N SER A 109 16.18 -1.00 27.14
CA SER A 109 14.71 -0.87 27.26
C SER A 109 14.02 -2.21 27.49
N TYR A 110 14.60 -3.29 26.95
CA TYR A 110 14.05 -4.64 26.97
C TYR A 110 15.12 -5.68 27.37
N PRO A 111 15.59 -5.67 28.63
CA PRO A 111 16.73 -6.51 29.07
C PRO A 111 16.46 -8.02 29.04
N ASP A 112 15.17 -8.42 29.07
CA ASP A 112 14.75 -9.82 29.05
C ASP A 112 14.31 -10.31 27.68
N LEU A 113 14.49 -9.49 26.63
CA LEU A 113 14.11 -9.86 25.27
C LEU A 113 15.00 -11.02 24.78
N ASN A 114 14.36 -12.13 24.45
CA ASN A 114 15.02 -13.32 23.90
C ASN A 114 14.55 -13.51 22.46
N VAL A 115 15.47 -13.36 21.52
CA VAL A 115 15.22 -13.48 20.07
C VAL A 115 16.12 -14.58 19.53
N ASP A 116 15.54 -15.49 18.74
CA ASP A 116 16.31 -16.45 17.95
C ASP A 116 16.85 -15.75 16.71
N ILE A 117 18.08 -15.25 16.81
CA ILE A 117 18.72 -14.44 15.76
C ILE A 117 18.87 -15.23 14.45
N GLU A 118 19.17 -16.53 14.53
CA GLU A 118 19.33 -17.38 13.35
C GLU A 118 17.98 -17.53 12.62
N ALA A 119 16.92 -17.80 13.36
CA ALA A 119 15.58 -17.91 12.79
C ALA A 119 15.11 -16.58 12.19
N GLU A 120 15.18 -15.48 12.95
CA GLU A 120 14.73 -14.16 12.51
C GLU A 120 15.54 -13.57 11.34
N ALA A 121 16.83 -13.90 11.24
CA ALA A 121 17.69 -13.46 10.14
C ALA A 121 17.61 -14.38 8.91
N SER A 122 16.80 -15.44 8.96
CA SER A 122 16.65 -16.39 7.86
C SER A 122 15.63 -15.88 6.84
N ILE A 123 16.04 -15.78 5.59
CA ILE A 123 15.21 -15.39 4.45
C ILE A 123 15.31 -16.43 3.35
N PRO A 124 14.41 -16.45 2.34
CA PRO A 124 14.49 -17.40 1.24
C PRO A 124 15.85 -17.36 0.54
N ALA A 125 16.44 -18.52 0.26
CA ALA A 125 17.76 -18.67 -0.34
C ALA A 125 17.90 -17.82 -1.62
N GLY A 126 18.95 -16.98 -1.67
CA GLY A 126 19.19 -16.07 -2.77
C GLY A 126 18.27 -14.85 -2.82
N ALA A 127 17.46 -14.61 -1.81
CA ALA A 127 16.69 -13.39 -1.69
C ALA A 127 17.57 -12.19 -1.33
N ARG A 128 17.13 -11.01 -1.74
CA ARG A 128 17.73 -9.74 -1.31
C ARG A 128 17.08 -9.32 0.01
N PRO A 129 17.83 -9.14 1.10
CA PRO A 129 17.26 -8.67 2.35
C PRO A 129 16.77 -7.22 2.22
N LEU A 130 15.66 -6.92 2.88
CA LEU A 130 15.20 -5.56 3.14
C LEU A 130 15.45 -5.25 4.62
N ILE A 131 16.26 -4.23 4.84
CA ILE A 131 16.69 -3.84 6.18
C ILE A 131 15.55 -3.14 6.90
N ASN A 132 15.33 -3.51 8.16
CA ASN A 132 14.31 -2.95 9.04
C ASN A 132 14.95 -2.16 10.19
N ASP A 133 15.34 -0.91 9.92
CA ASP A 133 15.97 -0.06 10.94
C ASP A 133 14.99 0.44 12.02
N ALA A 134 13.71 0.14 11.90
CA ALA A 134 12.64 0.51 12.83
C ALA A 134 12.12 -0.66 13.67
N GLY A 135 12.47 -1.91 13.31
CA GLY A 135 11.99 -3.13 13.97
C GLY A 135 13.00 -4.25 13.98
N LEU A 136 12.54 -5.46 14.27
CA LEU A 136 13.42 -6.64 14.43
C LEU A 136 13.37 -7.56 13.20
N SER A 137 12.23 -7.71 12.57
CA SER A 137 12.06 -8.66 11.48
C SER A 137 12.49 -8.05 10.15
N PRO A 138 13.51 -8.58 9.47
CA PRO A 138 13.90 -8.14 8.14
C PRO A 138 12.80 -8.51 7.13
N GLY A 139 12.72 -7.74 6.05
CA GLY A 139 11.97 -8.14 4.88
C GLY A 139 12.85 -8.83 3.85
N ALA A 140 12.25 -9.19 2.72
CA ALA A 140 12.97 -9.81 1.62
C ALA A 140 12.40 -9.44 0.27
N VAL A 141 13.23 -9.48 -0.77
CA VAL A 141 12.77 -9.49 -2.17
C VAL A 141 13.18 -10.80 -2.80
N VAL A 142 12.18 -11.55 -3.27
CA VAL A 142 12.34 -12.82 -3.97
C VAL A 142 11.71 -12.67 -5.34
N GLU A 143 12.51 -12.71 -6.40
CA GLU A 143 12.06 -12.43 -7.76
C GLU A 143 11.33 -11.06 -7.82
N ASN A 144 10.03 -11.04 -8.11
CA ASN A 144 9.16 -9.87 -8.13
C ASN A 144 8.28 -9.72 -6.88
N VAL A 145 8.57 -10.47 -5.81
CA VAL A 145 7.82 -10.44 -4.53
C VAL A 145 8.60 -9.67 -3.48
N TYR A 146 7.98 -8.64 -2.93
CA TYR A 146 8.51 -7.76 -1.88
C TYR A 146 7.76 -8.05 -0.59
N VAL A 147 8.48 -8.46 0.44
CA VAL A 147 7.93 -8.90 1.72
C VAL A 147 8.27 -7.89 2.81
N PHE A 148 7.24 -7.39 3.50
CA PHE A 148 7.35 -6.37 4.53
C PHE A 148 6.66 -6.81 5.83
N PRO A 149 7.06 -6.25 6.99
CA PRO A 149 6.37 -6.50 8.26
C PRO A 149 4.94 -5.96 8.29
N GLY A 150 4.16 -6.46 9.26
CA GLY A 150 2.79 -6.02 9.50
C GLY A 150 2.67 -4.66 10.18
N ILE A 151 3.68 -4.24 10.97
CA ILE A 151 3.67 -2.97 11.69
C ILE A 151 3.74 -1.81 10.70
N PRO A 152 2.73 -0.91 10.66
CA PRO A 152 2.63 0.10 9.61
C PRO A 152 3.86 1.00 9.49
N GLY A 153 4.41 1.48 10.60
CA GLY A 153 5.58 2.37 10.57
C GLY A 153 6.86 1.69 10.05
N GLU A 154 7.03 0.40 10.33
CA GLU A 154 8.15 -0.39 9.81
C GLU A 154 7.99 -0.64 8.31
N MET A 155 6.82 -1.14 7.90
CA MET A 155 6.47 -1.39 6.50
C MET A 155 6.66 -0.15 5.62
N GLN A 156 6.16 1.01 6.05
CA GLN A 156 6.29 2.27 5.31
C GLN A 156 7.76 2.66 5.12
N ARG A 157 8.55 2.58 6.19
CA ARG A 157 9.96 2.95 6.16
C ARG A 157 10.78 2.02 5.27
N MET A 158 10.50 0.72 5.32
CA MET A 158 11.16 -0.25 4.45
C MET A 158 10.73 -0.07 2.99
N PHE A 159 9.44 0.22 2.73
CA PHE A 159 8.96 0.52 1.39
C PHE A 159 9.65 1.74 0.78
N GLU A 160 9.88 2.81 1.56
CA GLU A 160 10.62 3.99 1.09
C GLU A 160 12.00 3.63 0.53
N GLY A 161 12.66 2.62 1.12
CA GLY A 161 13.97 2.13 0.65
C GLY A 161 13.97 1.44 -0.71
N VAL A 162 12.80 1.02 -1.21
CA VAL A 162 12.63 0.35 -2.51
C VAL A 162 11.59 1.04 -3.41
N ALA A 163 11.08 2.18 -3.00
CA ALA A 163 10.00 2.88 -3.68
C ALA A 163 10.31 3.21 -5.16
N ASP A 164 11.58 3.46 -5.48
CA ASP A 164 12.05 3.76 -6.83
C ASP A 164 12.01 2.53 -7.77
N GLU A 165 11.86 1.32 -7.22
CA GLU A 165 11.68 0.09 -8.01
C GLU A 165 10.24 -0.03 -8.55
N PHE A 166 9.32 0.76 -8.00
CA PHE A 166 7.92 0.79 -8.41
C PHE A 166 7.65 2.01 -9.30
N ALA A 167 7.67 1.80 -10.60
CA ALA A 167 7.35 2.82 -11.57
C ALA A 167 6.37 2.29 -12.63
N GLY A 168 5.35 3.07 -12.94
CA GLY A 168 4.34 2.72 -13.94
C GLY A 168 3.94 3.93 -14.77
N ASP A 169 3.15 3.69 -15.81
CA ASP A 169 2.78 4.68 -16.81
C ASP A 169 1.36 5.24 -16.58
N VAL A 170 0.69 4.87 -15.48
CA VAL A 170 -0.67 5.34 -15.19
C VAL A 170 -0.64 6.71 -14.52
N ASP A 171 -0.91 7.73 -15.30
CA ASP A 171 -1.13 9.09 -14.78
C ASP A 171 -2.55 9.26 -14.22
N SER A 172 -2.70 10.18 -13.26
CA SER A 172 -4.00 10.53 -12.70
C SER A 172 -4.22 12.04 -12.61
N ARG A 173 -5.49 12.43 -12.70
CA ARG A 173 -5.96 13.81 -12.43
C ARG A 173 -7.15 13.73 -11.48
N VAL A 174 -7.25 14.70 -10.61
CA VAL A 174 -8.34 14.83 -9.64
C VAL A 174 -9.07 16.14 -9.85
N LEU A 175 -10.39 16.09 -9.87
CA LEU A 175 -11.27 17.25 -9.89
C LEU A 175 -12.25 17.11 -8.72
N TYR A 176 -12.70 18.25 -8.19
CA TYR A 176 -13.70 18.28 -7.14
C TYR A 176 -14.95 19.03 -7.61
N THR A 177 -16.12 18.50 -7.29
CA THR A 177 -17.41 19.09 -7.66
C THR A 177 -18.43 18.92 -6.56
N SER A 178 -19.28 19.94 -6.37
CA SER A 178 -20.44 19.87 -5.47
C SER A 178 -21.70 19.30 -6.13
N GLU A 179 -21.61 18.92 -7.41
CA GLU A 179 -22.77 18.34 -8.10
C GLU A 179 -23.08 16.93 -7.57
N PRO A 180 -24.36 16.59 -7.40
CA PRO A 180 -24.76 15.23 -7.02
C PRO A 180 -24.27 14.19 -8.03
N GLU A 181 -23.80 13.03 -7.56
CA GLU A 181 -23.29 11.95 -8.40
C GLU A 181 -24.28 11.54 -9.52
N ALA A 182 -25.58 11.51 -9.21
CA ALA A 182 -26.62 11.18 -10.19
C ALA A 182 -26.64 12.12 -11.41
N ASN A 183 -26.20 13.36 -11.25
CA ASN A 183 -26.12 14.33 -12.33
C ASN A 183 -24.84 14.21 -13.16
N LEU A 184 -23.86 13.42 -12.69
CA LEU A 184 -22.55 13.24 -13.35
C LEU A 184 -22.52 12.05 -14.30
N ILE A 185 -23.47 11.11 -14.21
CA ILE A 185 -23.44 9.81 -14.88
C ILE A 185 -23.14 9.94 -16.38
N GLU A 186 -23.90 10.75 -17.11
CA GLU A 186 -23.73 10.90 -18.56
C GLU A 186 -22.34 11.48 -18.93
N ARG A 187 -21.82 12.39 -18.10
CA ARG A 187 -20.50 13.01 -18.32
C ARG A 187 -19.37 12.04 -17.98
N LEU A 188 -19.51 11.22 -16.94
CA LEU A 188 -18.53 10.17 -16.63
C LEU A 188 -18.53 9.08 -17.70
N ASP A 189 -19.70 8.71 -18.23
CA ASP A 189 -19.79 7.79 -19.37
C ASP A 189 -19.16 8.39 -20.63
N ALA A 190 -19.35 9.68 -20.88
CA ALA A 190 -18.71 10.36 -22.01
C ALA A 190 -17.18 10.35 -21.88
N VAL A 191 -16.61 10.56 -20.68
CA VAL A 191 -15.16 10.43 -20.43
C VAL A 191 -14.67 9.06 -20.84
N ARG A 192 -15.36 8.00 -20.41
CA ARG A 192 -14.98 6.61 -20.73
C ARG A 192 -15.10 6.27 -22.20
N ASN A 193 -16.24 6.64 -22.82
CA ASN A 193 -16.55 6.23 -24.18
C ASN A 193 -15.87 7.10 -25.25
N ARG A 194 -15.67 8.39 -24.99
CA ARG A 194 -15.10 9.33 -25.96
C ARG A 194 -13.58 9.38 -25.89
N PHE A 195 -13.01 9.36 -24.69
CA PHE A 195 -11.56 9.50 -24.47
C PHE A 195 -10.86 8.19 -24.13
N GLY A 196 -11.61 7.15 -23.72
CA GLY A 196 -11.02 5.89 -23.26
C GLY A 196 -10.30 6.01 -21.90
N VAL A 197 -10.64 7.03 -21.12
CA VAL A 197 -10.03 7.34 -19.82
C VAL A 197 -10.88 6.73 -18.70
N LEU A 198 -10.25 6.05 -17.75
CA LEU A 198 -10.94 5.55 -16.58
C LEU A 198 -11.30 6.74 -15.67
N VAL A 199 -12.54 6.78 -15.23
CA VAL A 199 -13.01 7.80 -14.28
C VAL A 199 -13.88 7.18 -13.21
N GLY A 200 -13.66 7.61 -11.95
CA GLY A 200 -14.48 7.27 -10.80
C GLY A 200 -14.96 8.52 -10.06
N CYS A 201 -16.15 8.46 -9.50
CA CYS A 201 -16.72 9.46 -8.61
C CYS A 201 -16.70 8.91 -7.18
N TYR A 202 -16.14 9.66 -6.26
CA TYR A 202 -15.99 9.29 -4.86
C TYR A 202 -16.61 10.38 -3.99
N PRO A 203 -17.84 10.17 -3.48
CA PRO A 203 -18.51 11.13 -2.63
C PRO A 203 -17.79 11.29 -1.29
N ASP A 204 -17.50 12.52 -0.91
CA ASP A 204 -17.09 12.89 0.43
C ASP A 204 -18.22 13.72 1.07
N ARG A 205 -19.04 13.03 1.87
CA ARG A 205 -20.19 13.66 2.51
C ARG A 205 -19.79 14.62 3.63
N ALA A 206 -18.64 14.39 4.27
CA ALA A 206 -18.15 15.25 5.34
C ALA A 206 -17.63 16.56 4.76
N ALA A 207 -16.92 16.50 3.63
CA ALA A 207 -16.40 17.67 2.93
C ALA A 207 -17.43 18.34 1.99
N GLY A 208 -18.61 17.74 1.79
CA GLY A 208 -19.69 18.32 0.98
C GLY A 208 -19.41 18.36 -0.52
N HIS A 209 -18.44 17.58 -1.00
CA HIS A 209 -18.08 17.51 -2.42
C HIS A 209 -17.82 16.07 -2.88
N ASN A 210 -17.78 15.89 -4.20
CA ASN A 210 -17.37 14.65 -4.84
C ASN A 210 -15.99 14.81 -5.45
N ARG A 211 -15.14 13.80 -5.26
CA ARG A 211 -13.83 13.70 -5.90
C ARG A 211 -13.94 12.86 -7.16
N LEU A 212 -13.64 13.45 -8.32
CA LEU A 212 -13.57 12.79 -9.62
C LEU A 212 -12.12 12.45 -9.89
N LYS A 213 -11.76 11.16 -9.94
CA LYS A 213 -10.40 10.70 -10.25
C LYS A 213 -10.37 10.09 -11.64
N LEU A 214 -9.62 10.72 -12.55
CA LEU A 214 -9.36 10.25 -13.90
C LEU A 214 -8.00 9.54 -13.92
N ARG A 215 -7.88 8.45 -14.70
CA ARG A 215 -6.62 7.69 -14.85
C ARG A 215 -6.46 7.19 -16.29
N SER A 216 -5.23 7.28 -16.82
CA SER A 216 -4.86 6.76 -18.14
C SER A 216 -3.37 6.50 -18.22
N GLU A 217 -2.96 5.54 -19.05
CA GLU A 217 -1.58 5.33 -19.50
C GLU A 217 -1.18 6.28 -20.63
N ASP A 218 -2.14 7.01 -21.20
CA ASP A 218 -1.96 8.00 -22.25
C ASP A 218 -2.16 9.41 -21.68
N PRO A 219 -1.07 10.18 -21.42
CA PRO A 219 -1.17 11.50 -20.83
C PRO A 219 -1.96 12.48 -21.70
N GLY A 220 -1.89 12.35 -23.04
CA GLY A 220 -2.61 13.22 -23.96
C GLY A 220 -4.14 13.03 -23.84
N LYS A 221 -4.61 11.79 -23.82
CA LYS A 221 -6.02 11.48 -23.58
C LYS A 221 -6.48 11.91 -22.20
N LEU A 222 -5.61 11.75 -21.18
CA LEU A 222 -5.92 12.18 -19.82
C LEU A 222 -6.11 13.69 -19.75
N ASP A 223 -5.24 14.47 -20.38
CA ASP A 223 -5.31 15.93 -20.40
C ASP A 223 -6.54 16.43 -21.21
N GLU A 224 -6.84 15.82 -22.37
CA GLU A 224 -8.04 16.12 -23.15
C GLU A 224 -9.33 15.82 -22.37
N ALA A 225 -9.42 14.65 -21.75
CA ALA A 225 -10.58 14.25 -20.95
C ALA A 225 -10.77 15.17 -19.73
N THR A 226 -9.63 15.54 -19.09
CA THR A 226 -9.64 16.43 -17.92
C THR A 226 -10.09 17.83 -18.31
N ALA A 227 -9.58 18.38 -19.41
CA ALA A 227 -9.97 19.69 -19.92
C ALA A 227 -11.45 19.72 -20.25
N TRP A 228 -11.95 18.71 -20.99
CA TRP A 228 -13.36 18.60 -21.33
C TRP A 228 -14.24 18.50 -20.06
N LEU A 229 -13.89 17.62 -19.10
CA LEU A 229 -14.69 17.45 -17.89
C LEU A 229 -14.71 18.72 -17.02
N ARG A 230 -13.63 19.52 -17.02
CA ARG A 230 -13.59 20.83 -16.34
C ARG A 230 -14.61 21.84 -16.88
N GLU A 231 -14.93 21.77 -18.16
CA GLU A 231 -15.93 22.64 -18.79
C GLU A 231 -17.36 22.16 -18.51
N GLU A 232 -17.54 20.85 -18.29
CA GLU A 232 -18.85 20.20 -18.15
C GLU A 232 -19.35 20.11 -16.70
N VAL A 233 -18.47 20.29 -15.72
CA VAL A 233 -18.82 20.18 -14.30
C VAL A 233 -18.53 21.46 -13.53
N ARG A 234 -19.37 21.73 -12.53
CA ARG A 234 -19.14 22.86 -11.61
C ARG A 234 -18.05 22.45 -10.59
N LEU A 235 -16.86 22.94 -10.82
CA LEU A 235 -15.72 22.70 -9.92
C LEU A 235 -15.87 23.46 -8.60
N VAL A 236 -15.31 22.86 -7.54
CA VAL A 236 -15.12 23.47 -6.23
C VAL A 236 -13.66 23.32 -5.82
N ASP A 237 -13.20 24.25 -4.98
CA ASP A 237 -11.90 24.14 -4.33
C ASP A 237 -12.09 23.34 -3.04
N PRO A 238 -11.42 22.17 -2.87
CA PRO A 238 -11.56 21.34 -1.69
C PRO A 238 -11.09 22.04 -0.39
N ASP A 239 -10.22 23.05 -0.51
CA ASP A 239 -9.63 23.77 0.62
C ASP A 239 -10.36 25.08 0.96
N ALA A 240 -11.37 25.47 0.17
CA ALA A 240 -12.07 26.77 0.34
C ALA A 240 -12.92 26.85 1.61
N ASP A 241 -13.44 25.72 2.12
CA ASP A 241 -14.31 25.69 3.31
C ASP A 241 -13.57 25.61 4.65
N THR A 242 -12.25 25.37 4.64
CA THR A 242 -11.46 25.28 5.89
C THR A 242 -11.23 26.68 6.53
N GLN A 243 -11.47 27.76 5.81
CA GLN A 243 -11.22 29.15 6.30
C GLN A 243 -12.44 29.81 6.94
N VAL A 244 -13.63 29.23 6.91
CA VAL A 244 -14.85 29.86 7.45
C VAL A 244 -15.08 29.55 8.94
N GLY A 245 -14.33 28.61 9.53
CA GLY A 245 -14.50 28.16 10.91
C GLY A 245 -13.81 28.98 11.99
N GLU A 246 -12.93 29.94 11.65
CA GLU A 246 -12.14 30.69 12.66
C GLU A 246 -12.63 32.12 12.95
N ALA A 247 -13.72 32.57 12.37
CA ALA A 247 -14.15 33.97 12.47
C ALA A 247 -15.45 34.23 13.25
N VAL A 248 -15.85 33.33 14.18
CA VAL A 248 -16.96 33.65 15.10
C VAL A 248 -16.59 33.24 16.52
N GLY A 249 -15.90 34.12 17.22
CA GLY A 249 -15.56 33.88 18.62
C GLY A 249 -14.80 34.99 19.30
N GLU A 250 -15.21 36.27 19.10
CA GLU A 250 -14.91 37.36 20.01
C GLU A 250 -15.93 38.49 19.75
N ASP A 251 -16.96 38.57 20.57
CA ASP A 251 -17.40 39.77 21.26
C ASP A 251 -18.74 39.48 21.94
N ASP A 252 -18.86 39.49 23.23
CA ASP A 252 -19.54 40.50 23.99
C ASP A 252 -19.47 40.18 25.48
N SER A 253 -18.64 40.94 26.16
CA SER A 253 -18.73 41.11 27.62
C SER A 253 -19.53 42.38 27.87
N GLY A 254 -20.72 42.21 28.44
CA GLY A 254 -21.52 43.29 28.95
C GLY A 254 -22.08 42.94 30.32
#